data_d3f43dc096da6af6cc83bdb9d73254db
#
_entry.id   d3f43dc096da6af6cc83bdb9d73254db
#
_cell.length_a   1.000
_cell.length_b   1.000
_cell.length_c   1.000
_cell.angle_alpha   90.00
_cell.angle_beta   90.00
_cell.angle_gamma   90.00
#
_symmetry.space_group_name_H-M   'P 1'
#
loop_
_entity.id
_entity.type
_entity.pdbx_description
1 polymer ?
#
loop_
_entity_poly.entity_id
_entity_poly.type
_entity_poly.pdbx_seq_one_letter_code
_entity_poly.pdbx_strand_id
1 'polypeptide(L)'
;MRHINSVFHDILKLVPWAVFDRLTVEHLACDVARSFTARHQLIALRLAQLSGASSLRGIEAVMASHGARLYHAAASRQRSPLVFSGLFEHLLSAMPRGLRRKMGDAVRLIGSTGLHLAGPGAQWARFSTTVFGAKAPAVYDPDAARPVYHAVTAANVNDITAAKQMPIEPGATYVFDLGYYDSGWWAALDGQGCRLVTRFKDNTPLREARAMALPKGSELLSGRIGFLPARLDFSRNNPMSCAVREITVQTGTGKQLRILSNDLDAPAQEIADLYKRRWQIELFFRVMKQTLKITKFIGRSENAVRIQIAVALIAFLLLRMLQEMTRVEHGFLELVRLLRANLMHRKNFTRLRQTSPPPPVCSRQLQLNWANT
;
A
#
# COMPACT_ATOMS: atom_id res chain seq x y z
N MET A 1 -20.83 -22.78 -3.52
CA MET A 1 -19.69 -23.14 -2.64
C MET A 1 -20.23 -23.93 -1.46
N ARG A 2 -19.83 -25.20 -1.32
CA ARG A 2 -20.29 -26.09 -0.23
C ARG A 2 -19.60 -25.89 1.13
N HIS A 3 -18.73 -24.90 1.30
CA HIS A 3 -17.95 -24.70 2.53
C HIS A 3 -18.41 -23.46 3.31
N ILE A 4 -19.62 -23.53 3.85
CA ILE A 4 -20.29 -22.46 4.61
C ILE A 4 -19.54 -22.10 5.93
N ASN A 5 -18.59 -22.92 6.39
CA ASN A 5 -17.89 -22.74 7.67
C ASN A 5 -16.35 -22.73 7.53
N SER A 6 -15.82 -22.21 6.41
CA SER A 6 -14.37 -22.08 6.24
C SER A 6 -13.88 -20.69 6.69
N VAL A 7 -12.59 -20.59 7.01
CA VAL A 7 -11.92 -19.32 7.30
C VAL A 7 -12.10 -18.32 6.14
N PHE A 8 -12.05 -18.81 4.90
CA PHE A 8 -12.32 -17.99 3.73
C PHE A 8 -13.75 -17.42 3.71
N HIS A 9 -14.74 -18.22 4.10
CA HIS A 9 -16.12 -17.76 4.21
C HIS A 9 -16.27 -16.66 5.28
N ASP A 10 -15.61 -16.80 6.42
CA ASP A 10 -15.63 -15.76 7.46
C ASP A 10 -15.04 -14.42 6.96
N ILE A 11 -13.96 -14.48 6.15
CA ILE A 11 -13.43 -13.28 5.50
C ILE A 11 -14.45 -12.70 4.50
N LEU A 12 -15.20 -13.53 3.78
CA LEU A 12 -16.23 -13.08 2.83
C LEU A 12 -17.43 -12.42 3.52
N LYS A 13 -17.74 -12.78 4.77
CA LYS A 13 -18.80 -12.13 5.56
C LYS A 13 -18.50 -10.65 5.87
N LEU A 14 -17.23 -10.27 5.88
CA LEU A 14 -16.82 -8.87 6.07
C LEU A 14 -17.05 -7.99 4.84
N VAL A 15 -17.36 -8.57 3.68
CA VAL A 15 -17.66 -7.80 2.46
C VAL A 15 -19.07 -7.22 2.56
N PRO A 16 -19.24 -5.90 2.41
CA PRO A 16 -20.55 -5.28 2.38
C PRO A 16 -21.24 -5.54 1.02
N TRP A 17 -21.82 -6.72 0.88
CA TRP A 17 -22.39 -7.20 -0.40
C TRP A 17 -23.47 -6.28 -0.97
N ALA A 18 -24.28 -5.64 -0.14
CA ALA A 18 -25.29 -4.68 -0.61
C ALA A 18 -24.65 -3.47 -1.32
N VAL A 19 -23.50 -3.00 -0.81
CA VAL A 19 -22.75 -1.92 -1.46
C VAL A 19 -22.13 -2.42 -2.76
N PHE A 20 -21.54 -3.61 -2.75
CA PHE A 20 -20.95 -4.20 -3.95
C PHE A 20 -21.98 -4.39 -5.07
N ASP A 21 -23.18 -4.84 -4.74
CA ASP A 21 -24.25 -5.00 -5.72
C ASP A 21 -24.71 -3.67 -6.29
N ARG A 22 -24.88 -2.64 -5.45
CA ARG A 22 -25.20 -1.29 -5.91
C ARG A 22 -24.15 -0.77 -6.89
N LEU A 23 -22.86 -0.88 -6.54
CA LEU A 23 -21.76 -0.50 -7.43
C LEU A 23 -21.74 -1.32 -8.72
N THR A 24 -22.13 -2.59 -8.65
CA THR A 24 -22.26 -3.44 -9.85
C THR A 24 -23.36 -2.93 -10.77
N VAL A 25 -24.51 -2.56 -10.25
CA VAL A 25 -25.61 -1.97 -11.03
C VAL A 25 -25.19 -0.63 -11.65
N GLU A 26 -24.50 0.21 -10.87
CA GLU A 26 -24.07 1.54 -11.30
C GLU A 26 -23.03 1.49 -12.43
N HIS A 27 -22.04 0.61 -12.32
CA HIS A 27 -20.87 0.61 -13.20
C HIS A 27 -20.81 -0.53 -14.21
N LEU A 28 -21.70 -1.52 -14.14
CA LEU A 28 -21.75 -2.69 -15.01
C LEU A 28 -23.17 -2.93 -15.57
N ALA A 29 -23.94 -1.87 -15.84
CA ALA A 29 -25.31 -1.96 -16.32
C ALA A 29 -25.48 -2.87 -17.57
N CYS A 30 -24.43 -3.02 -18.39
CA CYS A 30 -24.40 -3.87 -19.59
C CYS A 30 -23.78 -5.26 -19.34
N ASP A 31 -23.45 -5.66 -18.09
CA ASP A 31 -22.89 -6.98 -17.79
C ASP A 31 -23.97 -8.05 -17.74
N VAL A 32 -24.29 -8.64 -18.89
CA VAL A 32 -25.32 -9.68 -19.06
C VAL A 32 -24.80 -11.08 -18.66
N ALA A 33 -23.65 -11.19 -17.99
CA ALA A 33 -23.01 -12.46 -17.65
C ALA A 33 -23.83 -13.25 -16.61
N ARG A 34 -24.67 -14.18 -17.08
CA ARG A 34 -25.50 -15.05 -16.23
C ARG A 34 -24.69 -16.09 -15.46
N SER A 35 -23.56 -16.54 -15.98
CA SER A 35 -22.77 -17.65 -15.43
C SER A 35 -21.61 -17.22 -14.54
N PHE A 36 -20.99 -16.06 -14.79
CA PHE A 36 -19.86 -15.53 -14.05
C PHE A 36 -20.05 -14.05 -13.71
N THR A 37 -20.76 -13.81 -12.61
CA THR A 37 -21.08 -12.44 -12.14
C THR A 37 -19.86 -11.71 -11.54
N ALA A 38 -19.97 -10.39 -11.31
CA ALA A 38 -18.95 -9.61 -10.62
C ALA A 38 -18.64 -10.15 -9.21
N ARG A 39 -19.64 -10.68 -8.50
CA ARG A 39 -19.45 -11.38 -7.22
C ARG A 39 -18.55 -12.60 -7.37
N HIS A 40 -18.78 -13.44 -8.38
CA HIS A 40 -17.93 -14.61 -8.66
C HIS A 40 -16.51 -14.18 -8.96
N GLN A 41 -16.32 -13.08 -9.71
CA GLN A 41 -15.00 -12.53 -10.02
C GLN A 41 -14.26 -12.04 -8.76
N LEU A 42 -14.93 -11.28 -7.88
CA LEU A 42 -14.34 -10.82 -6.61
C LEU A 42 -13.91 -12.02 -5.76
N ILE A 43 -14.77 -13.01 -5.60
CA ILE A 43 -14.50 -14.22 -4.82
C ILE A 43 -13.32 -15.00 -5.42
N ALA A 44 -13.30 -15.20 -6.75
CA ALA A 44 -12.24 -15.93 -7.43
C ALA A 44 -10.88 -15.26 -7.30
N LEU A 45 -10.80 -13.94 -7.53
CA LEU A 45 -9.56 -13.18 -7.41
C LEU A 45 -9.05 -13.14 -5.97
N ARG A 46 -9.93 -13.01 -4.98
CA ARG A 46 -9.54 -13.05 -3.57
C ARG A 46 -9.05 -14.43 -3.16
N LEU A 47 -9.74 -15.49 -3.60
CA LEU A 47 -9.28 -16.85 -3.37
C LEU A 47 -7.90 -17.07 -3.96
N ALA A 48 -7.66 -16.59 -5.19
CA ALA A 48 -6.36 -16.65 -5.83
C ALA A 48 -5.25 -15.92 -5.02
N GLN A 49 -5.52 -14.72 -4.54
CA GLN A 49 -4.56 -13.94 -3.76
C GLN A 49 -4.25 -14.59 -2.41
N LEU A 50 -5.24 -15.10 -1.72
CA LEU A 50 -5.06 -15.73 -0.42
C LEU A 50 -4.49 -17.15 -0.53
N SER A 51 -4.86 -17.94 -1.53
CA SER A 51 -4.28 -19.29 -1.77
C SER A 51 -2.88 -19.24 -2.40
N GLY A 52 -2.50 -18.07 -2.97
CA GLY A 52 -1.23 -17.92 -3.68
C GLY A 52 -1.26 -18.42 -5.14
N ALA A 53 -2.45 -18.73 -5.69
CA ALA A 53 -2.60 -19.07 -7.11
C ALA A 53 -2.15 -17.90 -7.99
N SER A 54 -1.28 -18.18 -8.96
CA SER A 54 -0.63 -17.17 -9.79
C SER A 54 -0.94 -17.32 -11.28
N SER A 55 -1.84 -18.24 -11.64
CA SER A 55 -2.26 -18.49 -13.02
C SER A 55 -3.76 -18.77 -13.10
N LEU A 56 -4.34 -18.56 -14.29
CA LEU A 56 -5.75 -18.91 -14.55
C LEU A 56 -6.05 -20.38 -14.23
N ARG A 57 -5.21 -21.30 -14.69
CA ARG A 57 -5.36 -22.73 -14.40
C ARG A 57 -5.28 -23.02 -12.90
N GLY A 58 -4.40 -22.33 -12.17
CA GLY A 58 -4.32 -22.47 -10.70
C GLY A 58 -5.59 -21.99 -10.01
N ILE A 59 -6.19 -20.88 -10.47
CA ILE A 59 -7.47 -20.39 -9.95
C ILE A 59 -8.60 -21.38 -10.27
N GLU A 60 -8.67 -21.85 -11.50
CA GLU A 60 -9.67 -22.82 -11.94
C GLU A 60 -9.58 -24.12 -11.12
N ALA A 61 -8.37 -24.64 -10.90
CA ALA A 61 -8.14 -25.82 -10.09
C ALA A 61 -8.62 -25.62 -8.63
N VAL A 62 -8.26 -24.48 -8.01
CA VAL A 62 -8.70 -24.15 -6.65
C VAL A 62 -10.21 -23.95 -6.61
N MET A 63 -10.81 -23.28 -7.59
CA MET A 63 -12.27 -23.09 -7.66
C MET A 63 -13.00 -24.39 -7.91
N ALA A 64 -12.51 -25.26 -8.80
CA ALA A 64 -13.10 -26.57 -9.10
C ALA A 64 -13.07 -27.49 -7.89
N SER A 65 -11.97 -27.52 -7.13
CA SER A 65 -11.88 -28.30 -5.88
C SER A 65 -12.92 -27.88 -4.82
N HIS A 66 -13.49 -26.68 -4.97
CA HIS A 66 -14.54 -26.14 -4.11
C HIS A 66 -15.93 -26.11 -4.78
N GLY A 67 -16.11 -26.80 -5.91
CA GLY A 67 -17.38 -26.90 -6.62
C GLY A 67 -17.84 -25.59 -7.27
N ALA A 68 -16.93 -24.65 -7.52
CA ALA A 68 -17.19 -23.39 -8.22
C ALA A 68 -16.92 -23.54 -9.74
N ARG A 69 -17.69 -22.81 -10.54
CA ARG A 69 -17.54 -22.81 -12.01
C ARG A 69 -16.38 -21.93 -12.47
N LEU A 70 -15.95 -22.14 -13.71
CA LEU A 70 -14.79 -21.56 -14.39
C LEU A 70 -14.68 -20.04 -14.26
N TYR A 71 -13.43 -19.55 -14.11
CA TYR A 71 -13.08 -18.14 -14.20
C TYR A 71 -13.02 -17.70 -15.67
N HIS A 72 -13.70 -16.60 -16.02
CA HIS A 72 -13.64 -16.03 -17.37
C HIS A 72 -12.65 -14.88 -17.43
N ALA A 73 -11.51 -15.08 -18.07
CA ALA A 73 -10.48 -14.04 -18.27
C ALA A 73 -11.01 -12.79 -19.00
N ALA A 74 -11.98 -12.96 -19.91
CA ALA A 74 -12.64 -11.86 -20.61
C ALA A 74 -13.33 -10.87 -19.63
N ALA A 75 -13.89 -11.36 -18.53
CA ALA A 75 -14.56 -10.52 -17.54
C ALA A 75 -13.62 -9.45 -16.96
N SER A 76 -12.36 -9.79 -16.68
CA SER A 76 -11.38 -8.83 -16.17
C SER A 76 -10.97 -7.77 -17.19
N ARG A 77 -11.12 -8.03 -18.50
CA ARG A 77 -10.84 -7.04 -19.55
C ARG A 77 -12.00 -6.12 -19.82
N GLN A 78 -13.22 -6.64 -19.75
CA GLN A 78 -14.45 -5.93 -20.12
C GLN A 78 -15.07 -5.13 -18.99
N ARG A 79 -15.00 -5.64 -17.74
CA ARG A 79 -15.63 -4.99 -16.59
C ARG A 79 -14.91 -3.75 -16.15
N SER A 80 -15.72 -2.77 -15.69
CA SER A 80 -15.20 -1.55 -15.11
C SER A 80 -14.47 -1.82 -13.79
N PRO A 81 -13.27 -1.28 -13.58
CA PRO A 81 -12.57 -1.36 -12.30
C PRO A 81 -13.26 -0.55 -11.19
N LEU A 82 -14.16 0.39 -11.54
CA LEU A 82 -14.84 1.29 -10.59
C LEU A 82 -15.68 0.53 -9.55
N VAL A 83 -16.24 -0.64 -9.90
CA VAL A 83 -16.93 -1.50 -8.92
C VAL A 83 -16.00 -1.89 -7.77
N PHE A 84 -14.77 -2.24 -8.09
CA PHE A 84 -13.80 -2.73 -7.11
C PHE A 84 -13.13 -1.58 -6.36
N SER A 85 -12.80 -0.48 -7.04
CA SER A 85 -12.27 0.71 -6.37
C SER A 85 -13.32 1.36 -5.46
N GLY A 86 -14.58 1.45 -5.88
CA GLY A 86 -15.67 1.95 -5.04
C GLY A 86 -15.90 1.08 -3.79
N LEU A 87 -15.77 -0.25 -3.92
CA LEU A 87 -15.83 -1.14 -2.75
C LEU A 87 -14.64 -0.88 -1.80
N PHE A 88 -13.44 -0.68 -2.33
CA PHE A 88 -12.26 -0.31 -1.53
C PHE A 88 -12.50 0.99 -0.76
N GLU A 89 -12.97 2.03 -1.43
CA GLU A 89 -13.26 3.34 -0.83
C GLU A 89 -14.32 3.24 0.26
N HIS A 90 -15.37 2.46 0.02
CA HIS A 90 -16.40 2.22 1.02
C HIS A 90 -15.84 1.51 2.25
N LEU A 91 -15.06 0.44 2.07
CA LEU A 91 -14.41 -0.26 3.19
C LEU A 91 -13.47 0.67 3.95
N LEU A 92 -12.72 1.51 3.25
CA LEU A 92 -11.82 2.48 3.85
C LEU A 92 -12.59 3.49 4.72
N SER A 93 -13.72 3.99 4.25
CA SER A 93 -14.58 4.94 4.99
C SER A 93 -15.23 4.30 6.22
N ALA A 94 -15.56 3.02 6.15
CA ALA A 94 -16.19 2.27 7.24
C ALA A 94 -15.19 1.86 8.35
N MET A 95 -13.88 1.82 8.05
CA MET A 95 -12.88 1.51 9.07
C MET A 95 -12.77 2.63 10.10
N PRO A 96 -12.67 2.30 11.40
CA PRO A 96 -12.44 3.31 12.43
C PRO A 96 -11.24 4.17 12.06
N ARG A 97 -11.42 5.48 12.03
CA ARG A 97 -10.30 6.41 12.01
C ARG A 97 -9.64 6.25 13.36
N GLY A 98 -8.40 5.79 13.39
CA GLY A 98 -7.65 5.61 14.63
C GLY A 98 -7.81 6.85 15.52
N LEU A 99 -7.64 6.71 16.83
CA LEU A 99 -7.76 7.80 17.81
C LEU A 99 -6.79 8.94 17.45
N ARG A 100 -7.22 9.83 16.55
CA ARG A 100 -6.49 11.05 16.23
C ARG A 100 -6.76 12.06 17.33
N ARG A 101 -5.76 12.43 18.08
CA ARG A 101 -5.88 13.48 19.11
C ARG A 101 -6.21 14.84 18.49
N LYS A 102 -5.70 15.13 17.25
CA LYS A 102 -5.99 16.36 16.48
C LYS A 102 -5.86 16.07 14.98
N MET A 103 -6.57 16.82 14.13
CA MET A 103 -6.47 16.70 12.67
C MET A 103 -5.03 16.94 12.15
N GLY A 104 -4.28 17.86 12.76
CA GLY A 104 -2.89 18.17 12.41
C GLY A 104 -1.88 17.05 12.69
N ASP A 105 -2.29 15.99 13.42
CA ASP A 105 -1.40 14.84 13.70
C ASP A 105 -1.49 13.75 12.62
N ALA A 106 -2.29 13.94 11.57
CA ALA A 106 -2.47 12.95 10.53
C ALA A 106 -1.21 12.84 9.65
N VAL A 107 -0.47 11.74 9.77
CA VAL A 107 0.70 11.46 8.92
C VAL A 107 0.26 10.72 7.66
N ARG A 108 0.77 11.15 6.52
CA ARG A 108 0.52 10.59 5.19
C ARG A 108 1.84 10.27 4.51
N LEU A 109 2.17 8.99 4.42
CA LEU A 109 3.35 8.52 3.71
C LEU A 109 3.00 8.36 2.24
N ILE A 110 3.76 8.99 1.35
CA ILE A 110 3.57 8.89 -0.09
C ILE A 110 4.69 8.04 -0.69
N GLY A 111 4.31 7.11 -1.53
CA GLY A 111 5.23 6.29 -2.29
C GLY A 111 4.57 5.66 -3.51
N SER A 112 5.39 5.06 -4.33
CA SER A 112 4.95 4.37 -5.53
C SER A 112 5.71 3.05 -5.69
N THR A 113 5.07 2.06 -6.30
CA THR A 113 5.73 0.80 -6.57
C THR A 113 5.54 0.38 -8.02
N GLY A 114 6.65 0.03 -8.68
CA GLY A 114 6.65 -0.48 -10.05
C GLY A 114 6.15 -1.92 -10.12
N LEU A 115 5.37 -2.21 -11.15
CA LEU A 115 4.76 -3.50 -11.46
C LEU A 115 5.10 -3.85 -12.90
N HIS A 116 5.89 -4.92 -13.08
CA HIS A 116 6.26 -5.39 -14.40
C HIS A 116 5.07 -6.06 -15.10
N LEU A 117 4.85 -5.69 -16.37
CA LEU A 117 3.85 -6.30 -17.23
C LEU A 117 4.55 -6.86 -18.48
N ALA A 118 4.11 -8.01 -18.96
CA ALA A 118 4.67 -8.63 -20.15
C ALA A 118 3.60 -9.32 -20.98
N GLY A 119 3.71 -9.23 -22.31
CA GLY A 119 2.86 -9.92 -23.27
C GLY A 119 1.61 -9.16 -23.72
N PRO A 120 0.69 -9.81 -24.44
CA PRO A 120 -0.46 -9.18 -25.08
C PRO A 120 -1.37 -8.47 -24.06
N GLY A 121 -1.85 -7.28 -24.40
CA GLY A 121 -2.74 -6.47 -23.56
C GLY A 121 -2.02 -5.49 -22.63
N ALA A 122 -0.67 -5.48 -22.58
CA ALA A 122 0.11 -4.55 -21.77
C ALA A 122 0.45 -3.22 -22.46
N GLN A 123 -0.01 -2.98 -23.68
CA GLN A 123 0.36 -1.81 -24.52
C GLN A 123 0.01 -0.47 -23.86
N TRP A 124 -1.04 -0.42 -23.05
CA TRP A 124 -1.44 0.78 -22.30
C TRP A 124 -0.38 1.24 -21.30
N ALA A 125 0.44 0.29 -20.80
CA ALA A 125 1.47 0.50 -19.78
C ALA A 125 2.88 0.53 -20.39
N ARG A 126 3.04 1.06 -21.61
CA ARG A 126 4.31 1.12 -22.32
C ARG A 126 5.28 2.05 -21.57
N PHE A 127 6.45 1.51 -21.22
CA PHE A 127 7.56 2.27 -20.64
C PHE A 127 8.61 2.63 -21.70
N SER A 128 8.99 1.65 -22.51
CA SER A 128 9.89 1.83 -23.65
C SER A 128 9.39 1.01 -24.86
N THR A 129 10.18 0.88 -25.90
CA THR A 129 9.82 0.08 -27.08
C THR A 129 9.50 -1.36 -26.76
N THR A 130 10.19 -1.95 -25.79
CA THR A 130 10.13 -3.38 -25.43
C THR A 130 9.68 -3.64 -23.98
N VAL A 131 9.67 -2.63 -23.12
CA VAL A 131 9.35 -2.76 -21.69
C VAL A 131 7.99 -2.18 -21.40
N PHE A 132 7.17 -2.95 -20.69
CA PHE A 132 5.86 -2.54 -20.22
C PHE A 132 5.82 -2.65 -18.69
N GLY A 133 5.17 -1.70 -18.07
CA GLY A 133 5.00 -1.69 -16.62
C GLY A 133 3.95 -0.68 -16.17
N ALA A 134 3.35 -0.96 -15.04
CA ALA A 134 2.48 -0.03 -14.35
C ALA A 134 3.16 0.45 -13.07
N LYS A 135 2.72 1.58 -12.55
CA LYS A 135 3.01 2.05 -11.19
C LYS A 135 1.74 2.05 -10.36
N ALA A 136 1.88 1.77 -9.10
CA ALA A 136 0.83 1.89 -8.11
C ALA A 136 1.24 2.92 -7.05
N PRO A 137 1.04 4.22 -7.33
CA PRO A 137 1.19 5.26 -6.31
C PRO A 137 0.12 5.10 -5.23
N ALA A 138 0.53 5.31 -3.98
CA ALA A 138 -0.36 5.22 -2.83
C ALA A 138 -0.02 6.26 -1.76
N VAL A 139 -1.03 6.62 -0.98
CA VAL A 139 -0.89 7.33 0.29
C VAL A 139 -1.22 6.34 1.41
N TYR A 140 -0.35 6.24 2.39
CA TYR A 140 -0.46 5.32 3.50
C TYR A 140 -0.54 6.06 4.82
N ASP A 141 -1.51 5.70 5.65
CA ASP A 141 -1.66 6.16 7.03
C ASP A 141 -0.89 5.18 7.94
N PRO A 142 0.27 5.58 8.51
CA PRO A 142 1.07 4.67 9.31
C PRO A 142 0.45 4.39 10.68
N ASP A 143 -0.38 5.28 11.21
CA ASP A 143 -1.00 5.14 12.52
C ASP A 143 -2.21 4.20 12.46
N ALA A 144 -2.99 4.28 11.38
CA ALA A 144 -4.06 3.33 11.09
C ALA A 144 -3.57 2.08 10.33
N ALA A 145 -2.27 2.00 9.98
CA ALA A 145 -1.64 0.91 9.25
C ALA A 145 -2.39 0.50 7.98
N ARG A 146 -2.87 1.47 7.20
CA ARG A 146 -3.69 1.24 5.99
C ARG A 146 -3.42 2.24 4.86
N PRO A 147 -3.61 1.85 3.58
CA PRO A 147 -3.64 2.80 2.48
C PRO A 147 -4.91 3.67 2.57
N VAL A 148 -4.78 4.97 2.34
CA VAL A 148 -5.90 5.93 2.31
C VAL A 148 -6.21 6.41 0.90
N TYR A 149 -5.29 6.22 -0.02
CA TYR A 149 -5.46 6.52 -1.45
C TYR A 149 -4.59 5.60 -2.28
N HIS A 150 -5.04 5.28 -3.48
CA HIS A 150 -4.23 4.60 -4.48
C HIS A 150 -4.64 5.02 -5.90
N ALA A 151 -3.69 4.89 -6.81
CA ALA A 151 -3.93 5.03 -8.24
C ALA A 151 -3.15 3.95 -9.01
N VAL A 152 -3.41 3.82 -10.28
CA VAL A 152 -2.66 2.96 -11.19
C VAL A 152 -2.33 3.77 -12.44
N THR A 153 -1.06 3.89 -12.74
CA THR A 153 -0.55 4.63 -13.91
C THR A 153 0.37 3.77 -14.75
N ALA A 154 0.61 4.15 -16.00
CA ALA A 154 1.70 3.58 -16.77
C ALA A 154 3.06 3.94 -16.12
N ALA A 155 4.06 3.06 -16.29
CA ALA A 155 5.35 3.23 -15.61
C ALA A 155 6.14 4.46 -16.08
N ASN A 156 5.84 5.01 -17.28
CA ASN A 156 6.44 6.23 -17.77
C ASN A 156 5.88 7.52 -17.14
N VAL A 157 4.77 7.43 -16.41
CA VAL A 157 4.22 8.59 -15.68
C VAL A 157 5.11 8.87 -14.48
N ASN A 158 5.56 10.12 -14.33
CA ASN A 158 6.35 10.52 -13.18
C ASN A 158 5.52 10.47 -11.89
N ASP A 159 6.15 10.07 -10.77
CA ASP A 159 5.47 9.93 -9.48
C ASP A 159 4.85 11.25 -9.02
N ILE A 160 5.53 12.38 -9.26
CA ILE A 160 4.98 13.71 -8.95
C ILE A 160 3.73 14.05 -9.77
N THR A 161 3.61 13.59 -11.01
CA THR A 161 2.41 13.80 -11.83
C THR A 161 1.20 13.10 -11.20
N ALA A 162 1.40 11.90 -10.72
CA ALA A 162 0.36 11.16 -10.01
C ALA A 162 0.04 11.81 -8.64
N ALA A 163 1.05 12.31 -7.93
CA ALA A 163 0.89 12.98 -6.64
C ALA A 163 0.05 14.27 -6.74
N LYS A 164 0.24 15.06 -7.80
CA LYS A 164 -0.55 16.27 -8.05
C LYS A 164 -2.05 16.03 -8.27
N GLN A 165 -2.43 14.79 -8.57
CA GLN A 165 -3.83 14.38 -8.75
C GLN A 165 -4.45 13.81 -7.46
N MET A 166 -3.65 13.60 -6.41
CA MET A 166 -4.17 13.09 -5.14
C MET A 166 -4.96 14.19 -4.40
N PRO A 167 -6.07 13.85 -3.74
CA PRO A 167 -6.73 14.78 -2.84
C PRO A 167 -5.81 15.11 -1.66
N ILE A 168 -5.58 16.41 -1.42
CA ILE A 168 -4.82 16.88 -0.28
C ILE A 168 -5.76 16.99 0.92
N GLU A 169 -5.36 16.43 2.06
CA GLU A 169 -6.02 16.58 3.36
C GLU A 169 -5.40 17.79 4.07
N PRO A 170 -6.08 18.93 4.18
CA PRO A 170 -5.53 20.13 4.79
C PRO A 170 -5.05 19.89 6.23
N GLY A 171 -3.90 20.48 6.58
CA GLY A 171 -3.31 20.34 7.91
C GLY A 171 -2.61 19.02 8.19
N ALA A 172 -2.62 18.06 7.26
CA ALA A 172 -1.91 16.79 7.44
C ALA A 172 -0.40 16.91 7.22
N THR A 173 0.36 15.98 7.79
CA THR A 173 1.80 15.85 7.57
C THR A 173 2.07 14.88 6.43
N TYR A 174 2.66 15.34 5.34
CA TYR A 174 3.06 14.53 4.19
C TYR A 174 4.54 14.19 4.23
N VAL A 175 4.87 12.90 4.16
CA VAL A 175 6.24 12.39 4.16
C VAL A 175 6.49 11.61 2.87
N PHE A 176 7.51 12.01 2.12
CA PHE A 176 7.81 11.43 0.80
C PHE A 176 9.30 11.48 0.47
N ASP A 177 9.72 10.81 -0.60
CA ASP A 177 11.12 10.75 -1.05
C ASP A 177 11.42 11.75 -2.20
N LEU A 178 12.63 11.64 -2.78
CA LEU A 178 13.08 12.48 -3.88
C LEU A 178 12.28 12.32 -5.19
N GLY A 179 11.51 11.25 -5.35
CA GLY A 179 10.63 11.06 -6.50
C GLY A 179 9.53 12.12 -6.60
N TYR A 180 9.26 12.81 -5.50
CA TYR A 180 8.25 13.85 -5.37
C TYR A 180 8.85 15.26 -5.23
N TYR A 181 10.06 15.47 -5.77
CA TYR A 181 10.79 16.75 -5.69
C TYR A 181 10.23 17.77 -6.68
N ASP A 182 9.25 18.57 -6.23
CA ASP A 182 8.59 19.62 -7.02
C ASP A 182 8.17 20.77 -6.09
N SER A 183 8.84 21.90 -6.22
CA SER A 183 8.61 23.06 -5.35
C SER A 183 7.23 23.69 -5.53
N GLY A 184 6.62 23.57 -6.71
CA GLY A 184 5.24 24.03 -6.94
C GLY A 184 4.22 23.20 -6.17
N TRP A 185 4.42 21.89 -6.12
CA TRP A 185 3.58 21.01 -5.33
C TRP A 185 3.80 21.19 -3.83
N TRP A 186 5.04 21.44 -3.41
CA TRP A 186 5.36 21.75 -2.01
C TRP A 186 4.68 23.04 -1.56
N ALA A 187 4.71 24.09 -2.41
CA ALA A 187 3.99 25.33 -2.13
C ALA A 187 2.47 25.13 -2.04
N ALA A 188 1.90 24.21 -2.85
CA ALA A 188 0.50 23.88 -2.77
C ALA A 188 0.14 23.14 -1.48
N LEU A 189 1.01 22.27 -0.98
CA LEU A 189 0.85 21.62 0.33
C LEU A 189 0.92 22.64 1.46
N ASP A 190 1.94 23.51 1.43
CA ASP A 190 2.14 24.58 2.42
C ASP A 190 0.95 25.54 2.47
N GLY A 191 0.44 25.95 1.29
CA GLY A 191 -0.74 26.82 1.18
C GLY A 191 -2.05 26.21 1.73
N GLN A 192 -2.09 24.89 1.92
CA GLN A 192 -3.19 24.20 2.60
C GLN A 192 -2.89 23.91 4.08
N GLY A 193 -1.85 24.53 4.64
CA GLY A 193 -1.42 24.34 6.03
C GLY A 193 -0.86 22.95 6.29
N CYS A 194 -0.44 22.22 5.27
CA CYS A 194 0.15 20.90 5.43
C CYS A 194 1.62 21.02 5.84
N ARG A 195 2.04 20.15 6.74
CA ARG A 195 3.46 19.92 7.01
C ARG A 195 4.04 18.98 5.97
N LEU A 196 5.17 19.30 5.39
CA LEU A 196 5.89 18.40 4.50
C LEU A 196 7.23 18.00 5.12
N VAL A 197 7.60 16.74 4.92
CA VAL A 197 8.91 16.18 5.32
C VAL A 197 9.42 15.34 4.15
N THR A 198 10.55 15.73 3.60
CA THR A 198 11.11 15.03 2.44
C THR A 198 12.63 15.01 2.48
N ARG A 199 13.22 14.18 1.61
CA ARG A 199 14.66 14.21 1.40
C ARG A 199 15.05 15.44 0.59
N PHE A 200 16.15 16.10 0.99
CA PHE A 200 16.71 17.23 0.29
C PHE A 200 17.85 16.79 -0.62
N LYS A 201 17.92 17.32 -1.85
CA LYS A 201 19.00 16.99 -2.78
C LYS A 201 20.33 17.50 -2.29
N ASP A 202 21.38 16.73 -2.47
CA ASP A 202 22.72 17.04 -1.96
C ASP A 202 23.29 18.32 -2.61
N ASN A 203 22.96 18.58 -3.88
CA ASN A 203 23.41 19.73 -4.65
C ASN A 203 22.51 20.97 -4.54
N THR A 204 21.41 20.94 -3.83
CA THR A 204 20.57 22.13 -3.66
C THR A 204 21.07 22.95 -2.49
N PRO A 205 21.46 24.21 -2.71
CA PRO A 205 21.89 25.12 -1.63
C PRO A 205 20.68 25.61 -0.83
N LEU A 206 20.87 25.81 0.47
CA LEU A 206 19.96 26.59 1.30
C LEU A 206 20.55 27.99 1.44
N ARG A 207 19.81 29.02 1.02
CA ARG A 207 20.25 30.43 1.06
C ARG A 207 19.87 31.08 2.39
N GLU A 208 20.66 32.09 2.81
CA GLU A 208 20.44 32.83 4.06
C GLU A 208 20.30 31.90 5.28
N ALA A 209 21.03 30.77 5.24
CA ALA A 209 20.87 29.72 6.21
C ALA A 209 21.40 30.14 7.60
N ARG A 210 20.58 29.99 8.62
CA ARG A 210 20.94 30.14 10.03
C ARG A 210 21.05 28.77 10.68
N ALA A 211 22.16 28.57 11.40
CA ALA A 211 22.33 27.33 12.18
C ALA A 211 21.37 27.30 13.36
N MET A 212 20.88 26.11 13.67
CA MET A 212 20.05 25.84 14.83
C MET A 212 20.81 25.03 15.86
N ALA A 213 20.50 25.27 17.14
CA ALA A 213 21.02 24.44 18.21
C ALA A 213 20.39 23.03 18.12
N LEU A 214 21.22 22.02 18.26
CA LEU A 214 20.80 20.61 18.27
C LEU A 214 21.01 20.00 19.66
N PRO A 215 20.19 19.01 20.06
CA PRO A 215 20.42 18.28 21.29
C PRO A 215 21.77 17.54 21.23
N LYS A 216 22.55 17.63 22.31
CA LYS A 216 23.82 16.89 22.42
C LYS A 216 23.54 15.38 22.47
N GLY A 217 24.38 14.60 21.79
CA GLY A 217 24.27 13.13 21.79
C GLY A 217 23.18 12.53 20.89
N SER A 218 22.60 13.34 19.97
CA SER A 218 21.64 12.86 18.96
C SER A 218 22.35 12.39 17.68
N GLU A 219 21.65 11.59 16.86
CA GLU A 219 22.10 11.20 15.51
C GLU A 219 22.09 12.39 14.52
N LEU A 220 21.71 13.58 14.98
CA LEU A 220 21.60 14.80 14.21
C LEU A 220 22.98 15.46 14.07
N LEU A 221 23.41 15.69 12.85
CA LEU A 221 24.72 16.32 12.55
C LEU A 221 24.61 17.84 12.43
N SER A 222 23.55 18.34 11.80
CA SER A 222 23.31 19.78 11.64
C SER A 222 21.84 20.10 11.48
N GLY A 223 21.44 21.30 11.86
CA GLY A 223 20.13 21.86 11.60
C GLY A 223 20.27 23.31 11.14
N ARG A 224 19.56 23.67 10.07
CA ARG A 224 19.59 25.03 9.51
C ARG A 224 18.19 25.44 9.07
N ILE A 225 17.88 26.73 9.18
CA ILE A 225 16.68 27.34 8.58
C ILE A 225 17.15 28.34 7.54
N GLY A 226 16.51 28.35 6.39
CA GLY A 226 16.83 29.26 5.30
C GLY A 226 15.84 29.18 4.17
N PHE A 227 16.20 29.69 3.02
CA PHE A 227 15.31 29.72 1.85
C PHE A 227 15.83 28.85 0.72
N LEU A 228 14.92 28.26 -0.02
CA LEU A 228 15.27 27.62 -1.28
C LEU A 228 15.73 28.68 -2.30
N PRO A 229 16.50 28.31 -3.36
CA PRO A 229 16.86 29.23 -4.40
C PRO A 229 15.64 29.92 -5.00
N ALA A 230 15.66 31.23 -5.13
CA ALA A 230 14.56 32.03 -5.69
C ALA A 230 14.23 31.66 -7.14
N ARG A 231 15.22 31.13 -7.88
CA ARG A 231 15.05 30.65 -9.25
C ARG A 231 15.42 29.19 -9.35
N LEU A 232 14.57 28.46 -10.07
CA LEU A 232 14.79 27.08 -10.48
C LEU A 232 15.60 27.03 -11.79
N ASP A 233 15.92 25.83 -12.26
CA ASP A 233 16.49 25.62 -13.58
C ASP A 233 15.66 26.34 -14.66
N PHE A 234 16.36 26.85 -15.69
CA PHE A 234 15.78 27.70 -16.76
C PHE A 234 15.16 29.01 -16.25
N SER A 235 15.72 29.60 -15.17
CA SER A 235 15.33 30.91 -14.63
C SER A 235 13.86 31.05 -14.21
N ARG A 236 13.15 29.95 -14.00
CA ARG A 236 11.76 29.99 -13.49
C ARG A 236 11.75 30.39 -12.02
N ASN A 237 10.79 31.22 -11.62
CA ASN A 237 10.59 31.55 -10.22
C ASN A 237 10.24 30.28 -9.41
N ASN A 238 10.82 30.18 -8.21
CA ASN A 238 10.50 29.12 -7.28
C ASN A 238 9.21 29.46 -6.51
N PRO A 239 8.13 28.71 -6.65
CA PRO A 239 6.89 28.99 -5.93
C PRO A 239 7.00 28.79 -4.41
N MET A 240 7.94 27.96 -3.95
CA MET A 240 8.20 27.72 -2.52
C MET A 240 9.11 28.81 -1.99
N SER A 241 8.52 29.96 -1.65
CA SER A 241 9.22 31.16 -1.18
C SER A 241 9.31 31.28 0.34
N CYS A 242 8.61 30.45 1.09
CA CYS A 242 8.67 30.43 2.55
C CYS A 242 9.99 29.83 3.04
N ALA A 243 10.36 30.17 4.29
CA ALA A 243 11.50 29.55 4.95
C ALA A 243 11.30 28.06 5.11
N VAL A 244 12.36 27.29 4.96
CA VAL A 244 12.36 25.85 5.16
C VAL A 244 13.47 25.47 6.13
N ARG A 245 13.29 24.36 6.78
CA ARG A 245 14.26 23.78 7.70
C ARG A 245 14.95 22.60 7.05
N GLU A 246 16.27 22.58 7.14
CA GLU A 246 17.11 21.45 6.78
C GLU A 246 17.68 20.78 8.02
N ILE A 247 17.62 19.47 8.07
CA ILE A 247 18.20 18.64 9.12
C ILE A 247 19.09 17.60 8.45
N THR A 248 20.34 17.48 8.90
CA THR A 248 21.25 16.44 8.44
C THR A 248 21.35 15.37 9.53
N VAL A 249 21.08 14.13 9.17
CA VAL A 249 21.18 12.96 10.06
C VAL A 249 22.23 12.00 9.55
N GLN A 250 22.86 11.27 10.46
CA GLN A 250 23.72 10.14 10.10
C GLN A 250 22.89 8.87 10.11
N THR A 251 22.90 8.13 9.00
CA THR A 251 22.23 6.83 8.94
C THR A 251 23.10 5.76 9.60
N GLY A 252 22.48 4.67 10.04
CA GLY A 252 23.22 3.51 10.60
C GLY A 252 24.28 2.90 9.68
N THR A 253 24.25 3.25 8.37
CA THR A 253 25.29 2.86 7.39
C THR A 253 26.41 3.91 7.25
N GLY A 254 26.43 4.95 8.08
CA GLY A 254 27.40 6.04 8.04
C GLY A 254 27.14 7.12 6.97
N LYS A 255 26.11 6.97 6.13
CA LYS A 255 25.76 7.98 5.13
C LYS A 255 25.04 9.16 5.79
N GLN A 256 25.31 10.35 5.29
CA GLN A 256 24.57 11.54 5.67
C GLN A 256 23.29 11.66 4.83
N LEU A 257 22.20 12.02 5.47
CA LEU A 257 20.92 12.25 4.85
C LEU A 257 20.43 13.65 5.20
N ARG A 258 20.15 14.45 4.17
CA ARG A 258 19.55 15.78 4.32
C ARG A 258 18.05 15.66 4.23
N ILE A 259 17.34 16.14 5.23
CA ILE A 259 15.87 16.16 5.34
C ILE A 259 15.42 17.62 5.32
N LEU A 260 14.37 17.89 4.56
CA LEU A 260 13.72 19.20 4.46
C LEU A 260 12.32 19.14 5.03
N SER A 261 11.92 20.21 5.75
CA SER A 261 10.55 20.44 6.21
C SER A 261 10.19 21.92 6.12
N ASN A 262 8.92 22.24 5.98
CA ASN A 262 8.38 23.59 6.18
C ASN A 262 8.00 23.87 7.66
N ASP A 263 8.13 22.89 8.54
CA ASP A 263 7.93 23.05 9.98
C ASP A 263 9.23 23.61 10.62
N LEU A 264 9.17 24.85 11.04
CA LEU A 264 10.33 25.55 11.63
C LEU A 264 10.44 25.33 13.14
N ASP A 265 9.35 24.97 13.81
CA ASP A 265 9.22 24.97 15.27
C ASP A 265 9.39 23.59 15.90
N ALA A 266 8.99 22.51 15.20
CA ALA A 266 9.07 21.15 15.74
C ALA A 266 10.50 20.77 16.14
N PRO A 267 10.70 19.91 17.14
CA PRO A 267 12.02 19.37 17.46
C PRO A 267 12.66 18.70 16.24
N ALA A 268 13.98 18.91 16.04
CA ALA A 268 14.69 18.32 14.90
C ALA A 268 14.60 16.79 14.87
N GLN A 269 14.61 16.16 16.04
CA GLN A 269 14.43 14.71 16.18
C GLN A 269 13.07 14.24 15.68
N GLU A 270 11.99 14.99 15.95
CA GLU A 270 10.66 14.66 15.46
C GLU A 270 10.59 14.59 13.93
N ILE A 271 11.20 15.61 13.26
CA ILE A 271 11.23 15.63 11.80
C ILE A 271 12.06 14.46 11.24
N ALA A 272 13.18 14.13 11.89
CA ALA A 272 14.00 12.98 11.51
C ALA A 272 13.22 11.65 11.68
N ASP A 273 12.50 11.50 12.79
CA ASP A 273 11.67 10.32 13.09
C ASP A 273 10.47 10.20 12.13
N LEU A 274 9.84 11.32 11.76
CA LEU A 274 8.81 11.34 10.72
C LEU A 274 9.36 10.84 9.39
N TYR A 275 10.54 11.30 8.98
CA TYR A 275 11.14 10.80 7.75
C TYR A 275 11.50 9.31 7.83
N LYS A 276 11.97 8.82 8.96
CA LYS A 276 12.24 7.40 9.21
C LYS A 276 10.97 6.55 9.06
N ARG A 277 9.79 7.06 9.46
CA ARG A 277 8.50 6.40 9.27
C ARG A 277 8.15 6.15 7.80
N ARG A 278 8.70 6.92 6.85
CA ARG A 278 8.50 6.70 5.40
C ARG A 278 8.74 5.26 4.98
N TRP A 279 9.65 4.56 5.65
CA TRP A 279 9.92 3.15 5.36
C TRP A 279 8.69 2.23 5.51
N GLN A 280 7.68 2.64 6.24
CA GLN A 280 6.48 1.82 6.45
C GLN A 280 5.66 1.65 5.17
N ILE A 281 5.69 2.61 4.23
CA ILE A 281 5.03 2.43 2.94
C ILE A 281 5.76 1.40 2.07
N GLU A 282 7.08 1.28 2.20
CA GLU A 282 7.85 0.24 1.52
C GLU A 282 7.48 -1.16 2.06
N LEU A 283 7.27 -1.27 3.37
CA LEU A 283 6.78 -2.52 3.98
C LEU A 283 5.38 -2.86 3.49
N PHE A 284 4.49 -1.86 3.37
CA PHE A 284 3.16 -2.06 2.79
C PHE A 284 3.27 -2.58 1.34
N PHE A 285 4.07 -1.97 0.48
CA PHE A 285 4.27 -2.45 -0.89
C PHE A 285 4.89 -3.85 -0.94
N ARG A 286 5.77 -4.19 0.00
CA ARG A 286 6.31 -5.55 0.13
C ARG A 286 5.19 -6.56 0.42
N VAL A 287 4.28 -6.24 1.33
CA VAL A 287 3.09 -7.07 1.60
C VAL A 287 2.25 -7.24 0.35
N MET A 288 1.94 -6.16 -0.35
CA MET A 288 1.16 -6.19 -1.58
C MET A 288 1.81 -7.08 -2.64
N LYS A 289 3.12 -6.94 -2.87
CA LYS A 289 3.86 -7.71 -3.88
C LYS A 289 4.05 -9.17 -3.49
N GLN A 290 4.56 -9.43 -2.30
CA GLN A 290 4.97 -10.77 -1.89
C GLN A 290 3.82 -11.61 -1.34
N THR A 291 2.94 -10.97 -0.58
CA THR A 291 1.85 -11.65 0.11
C THR A 291 0.59 -11.66 -0.74
N LEU A 292 0.15 -10.55 -1.27
CA LEU A 292 -1.08 -10.47 -2.08
C LEU A 292 -0.82 -10.64 -3.59
N LYS A 293 0.43 -10.96 -3.97
CA LYS A 293 0.83 -11.42 -5.31
C LYS A 293 0.47 -10.45 -6.46
N ILE A 294 0.46 -9.14 -6.22
CA ILE A 294 0.21 -8.15 -7.29
C ILE A 294 1.33 -8.06 -8.35
N THR A 295 2.37 -8.86 -8.25
CA THR A 295 3.42 -8.98 -9.27
C THR A 295 3.09 -9.97 -10.39
N LYS A 296 2.10 -10.84 -10.17
CA LYS A 296 1.69 -11.86 -11.14
C LYS A 296 0.26 -11.57 -11.59
N PHE A 297 0.15 -10.80 -12.66
CA PHE A 297 -1.15 -10.44 -13.22
C PHE A 297 -1.74 -11.58 -14.05
N ILE A 298 -2.99 -11.92 -13.74
CA ILE A 298 -3.79 -12.93 -14.44
C ILE A 298 -4.26 -12.39 -15.79
N GLY A 299 -4.66 -11.10 -15.80
CA GLY A 299 -4.98 -10.33 -16.99
C GLY A 299 -4.06 -9.11 -17.08
N ARG A 300 -3.73 -8.66 -18.29
CA ARG A 300 -2.75 -7.58 -18.56
C ARG A 300 -3.36 -6.32 -19.16
N SER A 301 -4.64 -6.35 -19.53
CA SER A 301 -5.37 -5.14 -19.92
C SER A 301 -5.43 -4.17 -18.72
N GLU A 302 -5.61 -2.89 -19.01
CA GLU A 302 -5.70 -1.85 -17.98
C GLU A 302 -6.74 -2.18 -16.93
N ASN A 303 -7.96 -2.53 -17.35
CA ASN A 303 -9.02 -2.91 -16.41
C ASN A 303 -8.63 -4.12 -15.56
N ALA A 304 -8.01 -5.15 -16.16
CA ALA A 304 -7.60 -6.34 -15.42
C ALA A 304 -6.57 -6.04 -14.33
N VAL A 305 -5.59 -5.18 -14.64
CA VAL A 305 -4.56 -4.74 -13.68
C VAL A 305 -5.17 -3.90 -12.58
N ARG A 306 -6.00 -2.91 -12.92
CA ARG A 306 -6.72 -2.06 -11.95
C ARG A 306 -7.61 -2.89 -11.03
N ILE A 307 -8.39 -3.83 -11.59
CA ILE A 307 -9.24 -4.73 -10.80
C ILE A 307 -8.39 -5.58 -9.85
N GLN A 308 -7.31 -6.19 -10.33
CA GLN A 308 -6.49 -7.06 -9.50
C GLN A 308 -5.81 -6.29 -8.35
N ILE A 309 -5.35 -5.06 -8.58
CA ILE A 309 -4.80 -4.18 -7.54
C ILE A 309 -5.89 -3.80 -6.53
N ALA A 310 -7.07 -3.35 -7.00
CA ALA A 310 -8.18 -3.01 -6.12
C ALA A 310 -8.61 -4.20 -5.24
N VAL A 311 -8.73 -5.39 -5.81
CA VAL A 311 -9.06 -6.61 -5.05
C VAL A 311 -7.98 -6.96 -4.03
N ALA A 312 -6.69 -6.72 -4.33
CA ALA A 312 -5.62 -6.91 -3.36
C ALA A 312 -5.70 -5.91 -2.21
N LEU A 313 -6.02 -4.65 -2.49
CA LEU A 313 -6.25 -3.63 -1.46
C LEU A 313 -7.47 -3.95 -0.60
N ILE A 314 -8.56 -4.40 -1.20
CA ILE A 314 -9.75 -4.91 -0.47
C ILE A 314 -9.33 -6.07 0.43
N ALA A 315 -8.56 -7.04 -0.08
CA ALA A 315 -8.09 -8.16 0.73
C ALA A 315 -7.24 -7.68 1.92
N PHE A 316 -6.35 -6.69 1.68
CA PHE A 316 -5.54 -6.08 2.74
C PHE A 316 -6.42 -5.45 3.83
N LEU A 317 -7.41 -4.62 3.45
CA LEU A 317 -8.31 -3.98 4.43
C LEU A 317 -9.11 -5.01 5.23
N LEU A 318 -9.67 -6.01 4.57
CA LEU A 318 -10.46 -7.05 5.26
C LEU A 318 -9.60 -7.88 6.23
N LEU A 319 -8.35 -8.15 5.88
CA LEU A 319 -7.40 -8.81 6.78
C LEU A 319 -7.04 -7.92 7.98
N ARG A 320 -6.93 -6.61 7.79
CA ARG A 320 -6.74 -5.65 8.89
C ARG A 320 -7.98 -5.58 9.78
N MET A 321 -9.17 -5.47 9.19
CA MET A 321 -10.43 -5.51 9.96
C MET A 321 -10.53 -6.80 10.79
N LEU A 322 -10.18 -7.93 10.19
CA LEU A 322 -10.18 -9.21 10.88
C LEU A 322 -9.19 -9.23 12.05
N GLN A 323 -7.98 -8.68 11.85
CA GLN A 323 -6.97 -8.56 12.90
C GLN A 323 -7.47 -7.72 14.08
N GLU A 324 -8.07 -6.56 13.80
CA GLU A 324 -8.65 -5.67 14.81
C GLU A 324 -9.80 -6.33 15.57
N MET A 325 -10.74 -6.94 14.84
CA MET A 325 -11.91 -7.62 15.45
C MET A 325 -11.52 -8.78 16.36
N THR A 326 -10.47 -9.49 15.99
CA THR A 326 -10.06 -10.71 16.73
C THR A 326 -9.04 -10.44 17.82
N ARG A 327 -8.49 -9.22 17.88
CA ARG A 327 -7.43 -8.82 18.83
C ARG A 327 -6.28 -9.83 18.89
N VAL A 328 -5.91 -10.40 17.74
CA VAL A 328 -4.81 -11.35 17.64
C VAL A 328 -3.49 -10.61 17.81
N GLU A 329 -2.65 -11.06 18.74
CA GLU A 329 -1.32 -10.46 19.02
C GLU A 329 -0.30 -10.73 17.93
N HIS A 330 -0.61 -11.61 16.99
CA HIS A 330 0.28 -11.93 15.87
C HIS A 330 0.50 -10.73 14.93
N GLY A 331 1.72 -10.57 14.48
CA GLY A 331 2.03 -9.61 13.43
C GLY A 331 1.22 -9.88 12.15
N PHE A 332 0.94 -8.82 11.37
CA PHE A 332 0.09 -8.93 10.17
C PHE A 332 0.54 -10.05 9.20
N LEU A 333 1.84 -10.19 8.96
CA LEU A 333 2.37 -11.23 8.07
C LEU A 333 2.16 -12.63 8.61
N GLU A 334 2.28 -12.81 9.91
CA GLU A 334 2.04 -14.08 10.58
C GLU A 334 0.56 -14.46 10.50
N LEU A 335 -0.34 -13.52 10.78
CA LEU A 335 -1.77 -13.69 10.58
C LEU A 335 -2.09 -14.17 9.16
N VAL A 336 -1.51 -13.54 8.13
CA VAL A 336 -1.75 -13.93 6.74
C VAL A 336 -1.21 -15.34 6.44
N ARG A 337 -0.07 -15.74 7.03
CA ARG A 337 0.46 -17.11 6.89
C ARG A 337 -0.48 -18.14 7.54
N LEU A 338 -0.95 -17.86 8.74
CA LEU A 338 -1.91 -18.71 9.46
C LEU A 338 -3.21 -18.85 8.68
N LEU A 339 -3.74 -17.74 8.16
CA LEU A 339 -4.94 -17.74 7.33
C LEU A 339 -4.76 -18.59 6.06
N ARG A 340 -3.62 -18.46 5.38
CA ARG A 340 -3.31 -19.27 4.19
C ARG A 340 -3.27 -20.77 4.47
N ALA A 341 -2.58 -21.15 5.54
CA ALA A 341 -2.47 -22.54 5.95
C ALA A 341 -3.84 -23.16 6.29
N ASN A 342 -4.80 -22.33 6.72
CA ASN A 342 -6.11 -22.77 7.19
C ASN A 342 -7.28 -22.27 6.34
N LEU A 343 -7.03 -21.70 5.16
CA LEU A 343 -8.02 -20.97 4.35
C LEU A 343 -9.30 -21.78 4.10
N MET A 344 -9.17 -23.06 3.88
CA MET A 344 -10.26 -24.01 3.56
C MET A 344 -10.64 -24.91 4.73
N HIS A 345 -9.97 -24.80 5.87
CA HIS A 345 -10.36 -25.55 7.05
C HIS A 345 -11.69 -25.06 7.61
N ARG A 346 -12.51 -26.01 8.10
CA ARG A 346 -13.79 -25.74 8.78
C ARG A 346 -13.63 -25.22 10.22
N LYS A 347 -12.46 -24.72 10.58
CA LYS A 347 -12.21 -24.13 11.91
C LYS A 347 -12.70 -22.70 11.91
N ASN A 348 -13.53 -22.33 12.90
CA ASN A 348 -13.83 -20.93 13.18
C ASN A 348 -12.51 -20.18 13.40
N PHE A 349 -12.40 -18.99 12.83
CA PHE A 349 -11.23 -18.12 12.99
C PHE A 349 -10.85 -17.90 14.47
N THR A 350 -11.85 -17.85 15.35
CA THR A 350 -11.68 -17.78 16.82
C THR A 350 -10.85 -18.94 17.39
N ARG A 351 -10.86 -20.11 16.76
CA ARG A 351 -10.05 -21.27 17.19
C ARG A 351 -8.61 -21.24 16.68
N LEU A 352 -8.32 -20.46 15.63
CA LEU A 352 -6.93 -20.17 15.21
C LEU A 352 -6.20 -19.27 16.24
N ARG A 353 -6.95 -18.62 17.10
CA ARG A 353 -6.48 -17.77 18.18
C ARG A 353 -5.87 -18.56 19.35
N GLN A 354 -6.29 -19.79 19.55
CA GLN A 354 -5.71 -20.65 20.58
C GLN A 354 -4.48 -21.32 19.97
N THR A 355 -3.30 -20.74 20.21
CA THR A 355 -2.07 -21.51 20.12
C THR A 355 -2.25 -22.70 21.04
N SER A 356 -2.35 -23.91 20.49
CA SER A 356 -2.20 -25.11 21.30
C SER A 356 -0.92 -24.95 22.12
N PRO A 357 -0.93 -25.23 23.42
CA PRO A 357 0.34 -25.24 24.17
C PRO A 357 1.32 -26.12 23.39
N PRO A 358 2.62 -25.78 23.36
CA PRO A 358 3.59 -26.60 22.67
C PRO A 358 3.38 -28.04 23.15
N PRO A 359 3.39 -29.03 22.25
CA PRO A 359 3.24 -30.42 22.63
C PRO A 359 4.27 -30.67 23.73
N PRO A 360 3.93 -31.44 24.77
CA PRO A 360 4.88 -31.73 25.82
C PRO A 360 6.13 -32.27 25.16
N VAL A 361 7.29 -31.69 25.48
CA VAL A 361 8.57 -32.07 24.91
C VAL A 361 8.73 -33.56 25.15
N CYS A 362 8.46 -34.34 24.12
CA CYS A 362 8.68 -35.79 24.19
C CYS A 362 10.21 -35.96 24.26
N SER A 363 10.70 -36.39 25.41
CA SER A 363 12.14 -36.63 25.66
C SER A 363 12.77 -37.74 24.81
N ARG A 364 12.02 -38.26 23.84
CA ARG A 364 12.51 -39.13 22.74
C ARG A 364 12.60 -38.37 21.43
N GLN A 365 13.49 -37.42 21.35
CA GLN A 365 14.04 -37.04 20.06
C GLN A 365 14.88 -38.21 19.56
N LEU A 366 14.41 -38.91 18.53
CA LEU A 366 15.23 -39.78 17.71
C LEU A 366 16.38 -38.93 17.16
N GLN A 367 17.56 -39.08 17.71
CA GLN A 367 18.81 -38.61 17.13
C GLN A 367 18.98 -39.37 15.82
N LEU A 368 18.64 -38.75 14.69
CA LEU A 368 19.08 -39.17 13.37
C LEU A 368 20.60 -38.91 13.33
N ASN A 369 21.39 -39.90 13.69
CA ASN A 369 22.82 -39.91 13.46
C ASN A 369 23.10 -40.01 11.94
N TRP A 370 23.44 -38.89 11.35
CA TRP A 370 24.09 -38.82 10.03
C TRP A 370 25.60 -39.09 10.23
N ALA A 371 25.97 -40.33 10.55
CA ALA A 371 27.35 -40.78 10.47
C ALA A 371 27.34 -42.05 9.61
N ASN A 372 28.12 -41.97 8.52
CA ASN A 372 28.53 -43.02 7.59
C ASN A 372 27.59 -43.31 6.42
N THR A 373 27.85 -42.66 5.29
CA THR A 373 28.56 -43.21 4.12
C THR A 373 28.97 -42.06 3.19
#